data_576a00203013a4785ba7a6991d6a3f03
#
_entry.id   576a00203013a4785ba7a6991d6a3f03
#
_cell.length_a   1.000
_cell.length_b   1.000
_cell.length_c   1.000
_cell.angle_alpha   90.00
_cell.angle_beta   90.00
_cell.angle_gamma   90.00
#
_symmetry.space_group_name_H-M   'P 1'
#
loop_
_entity.id
_entity.type
_entity.pdbx_description
1 polymer ?
#
loop_
_entity_poly.entity_id
_entity_poly.type
_entity_poly.pdbx_seq_one_letter_code
_entity_poly.pdbx_strand_id
1 'polypeptide(L)'
;ETRRAQRAQERISAHRVRATQKVANFQTYFIDLVHDKEVHGVTRRLIMGVFYVFSLIYEQLVNLKLAMYRWGWFKKEELPCFVISLGNVTVGGTGKTPTAQHLARAIHAMGYRVAILNRGYRAKWRGAVGIVSDGHALKMDAETAGDEAFMLAKHLPDVPVLIGPHRAVTGRYAIEHF
;
A
#
# COMPACT_ATOMS: atom_id res chain seq x y z
N GLU A 1 14.42 -26.78 -36.87
CA GLU A 1 13.39 -26.26 -35.93
C GLU A 1 13.99 -25.39 -34.83
N THR A 2 15.12 -25.73 -34.23
CA THR A 2 15.79 -24.99 -33.13
C THR A 2 16.15 -23.55 -33.47
N ARG A 3 16.63 -23.25 -34.69
CA ARG A 3 17.00 -21.89 -35.10
C ARG A 3 15.79 -20.96 -35.29
N ARG A 4 14.62 -21.50 -35.64
CA ARG A 4 13.37 -20.71 -35.75
C ARG A 4 12.82 -20.35 -34.38
N ALA A 5 12.87 -21.27 -33.43
CA ALA A 5 12.46 -21.05 -32.06
C ALA A 5 13.35 -20.00 -31.34
N GLN A 6 14.68 -20.07 -31.56
CA GLN A 6 15.64 -19.10 -31.03
C GLN A 6 15.37 -17.68 -31.54
N ARG A 7 15.16 -17.50 -32.85
CA ARG A 7 14.82 -16.18 -33.44
C ARG A 7 13.47 -15.63 -32.97
N ALA A 8 12.49 -16.49 -32.69
CA ALA A 8 11.22 -16.09 -32.12
C ALA A 8 11.40 -15.58 -30.66
N GLN A 9 12.22 -16.28 -29.88
CA GLN A 9 12.53 -15.92 -28.50
C GLN A 9 13.29 -14.59 -28.40
N GLU A 10 14.26 -14.35 -29.30
CA GLU A 10 14.98 -13.08 -29.41
C GLU A 10 14.07 -11.91 -29.81
N ARG A 11 13.12 -12.13 -30.71
CA ARG A 11 12.12 -11.11 -31.08
C ARG A 11 11.20 -10.76 -29.95
N ILE A 12 10.75 -11.74 -29.18
CA ILE A 12 9.88 -11.52 -28.00
C ILE A 12 10.64 -10.77 -26.88
N SER A 13 11.89 -11.15 -26.63
CA SER A 13 12.74 -10.47 -25.65
C SER A 13 13.05 -9.03 -26.06
N ALA A 14 13.39 -8.77 -27.33
CA ALA A 14 13.62 -7.44 -27.87
C ALA A 14 12.36 -6.54 -27.81
N HIS A 15 11.18 -7.15 -28.06
CA HIS A 15 9.92 -6.41 -27.96
C HIS A 15 9.57 -6.04 -26.51
N ARG A 16 9.83 -6.95 -25.54
CA ARG A 16 9.68 -6.66 -24.11
C ARG A 16 10.64 -5.58 -23.64
N VAL A 17 11.90 -5.67 -24.01
CA VAL A 17 12.91 -4.64 -23.66
C VAL A 17 12.52 -3.26 -24.22
N ARG A 18 12.08 -3.19 -25.48
CA ARG A 18 11.60 -1.92 -26.07
C ARG A 18 10.35 -1.36 -25.39
N ALA A 19 9.40 -2.23 -25.01
CA ALA A 19 8.21 -1.81 -24.28
C ALA A 19 8.55 -1.28 -22.88
N THR A 20 9.44 -1.95 -22.16
CA THR A 20 9.91 -1.51 -20.84
C THR A 20 10.67 -0.20 -20.92
N GLN A 21 11.49 -0.03 -21.97
CA GLN A 21 12.25 1.20 -22.19
C GLN A 21 11.36 2.40 -22.57
N LYS A 22 10.28 2.17 -23.34
CA LYS A 22 9.28 3.21 -23.63
C LYS A 22 8.53 3.65 -22.37
N VAL A 23 8.17 2.72 -21.50
CA VAL A 23 7.49 3.02 -20.22
C VAL A 23 8.43 3.77 -19.27
N ALA A 24 9.69 3.36 -19.17
CA ALA A 24 10.70 4.06 -18.38
C ALA A 24 10.93 5.48 -18.88
N ASN A 25 11.08 5.66 -20.21
CA ASN A 25 11.25 7.00 -20.80
C ASN A 25 10.01 7.88 -20.58
N PHE A 26 8.80 7.31 -20.62
CA PHE A 26 7.57 8.05 -20.33
C PHE A 26 7.50 8.47 -18.86
N GLN A 27 7.88 7.57 -17.95
CA GLN A 27 7.92 7.89 -16.51
C GLN A 27 8.95 8.98 -16.21
N THR A 28 10.14 8.89 -16.78
CA THR A 28 11.18 9.92 -16.63
C THR A 28 10.71 11.26 -17.19
N TYR A 29 10.16 11.27 -18.41
CA TYR A 29 9.58 12.47 -19.01
C TYR A 29 8.46 13.09 -18.16
N PHE A 30 7.63 12.26 -17.57
CA PHE A 30 6.55 12.71 -16.70
C PHE A 30 7.06 13.29 -15.38
N ILE A 31 8.07 12.65 -14.79
CA ILE A 31 8.74 13.13 -13.57
C ILE A 31 9.42 14.47 -13.84
N ASP A 32 10.15 14.59 -14.94
CA ASP A 32 10.82 15.82 -15.36
C ASP A 32 9.80 16.93 -15.63
N LEU A 33 8.68 16.62 -16.27
CA LEU A 33 7.59 17.58 -16.53
C LEU A 33 6.98 18.14 -15.23
N VAL A 34 6.89 17.31 -14.18
CA VAL A 34 6.31 17.69 -12.88
C VAL A 34 7.33 18.41 -12.00
N HIS A 35 8.60 17.97 -12.01
CA HIS A 35 9.63 18.46 -11.10
C HIS A 35 10.55 19.53 -11.73
N ASP A 36 10.73 19.50 -13.05
CA ASP A 36 11.66 20.41 -13.71
C ASP A 36 11.03 21.78 -13.97
N LYS A 37 11.59 22.79 -13.32
CA LYS A 37 11.17 24.19 -13.45
C LYS A 37 11.58 24.83 -14.78
N GLU A 38 12.48 24.20 -15.54
CA GLU A 38 13.05 24.75 -16.76
C GLU A 38 12.26 24.44 -18.05
N VAL A 39 11.30 23.52 -18.00
CA VAL A 39 10.43 23.27 -19.15
C VAL A 39 9.39 24.39 -19.26
N HIS A 40 9.80 25.52 -19.80
CA HIS A 40 8.95 26.67 -20.08
C HIS A 40 8.33 26.53 -21.49
N GLY A 41 7.07 26.11 -21.57
CA GLY A 41 6.36 26.02 -22.84
C GLY A 41 4.84 26.02 -22.67
N VAL A 42 4.14 26.40 -23.72
CA VAL A 42 2.67 26.37 -23.82
C VAL A 42 2.15 24.95 -23.54
N THR A 43 2.86 23.93 -23.99
CA THR A 43 2.55 22.52 -23.78
C THR A 43 2.47 22.15 -22.28
N ARG A 44 3.42 22.63 -21.46
CA ARG A 44 3.40 22.39 -20.01
C ARG A 44 2.18 23.03 -19.36
N ARG A 45 1.84 24.28 -19.75
CA ARG A 45 0.67 24.98 -19.20
C ARG A 45 -0.63 24.25 -19.53
N LEU A 46 -0.76 23.73 -20.76
CA LEU A 46 -1.91 22.95 -21.17
C LEU A 46 -2.03 21.65 -20.39
N ILE A 47 -0.92 20.89 -20.25
CA ILE A 47 -0.90 19.64 -19.49
C ILE A 47 -1.24 19.91 -18.02
N MET A 48 -0.63 20.92 -17.40
CA MET A 48 -0.93 21.29 -16.02
C MET A 48 -2.38 21.78 -15.86
N GLY A 49 -2.93 22.49 -16.85
CA GLY A 49 -4.34 22.88 -16.87
C GLY A 49 -5.27 21.67 -16.89
N VAL A 50 -4.96 20.66 -17.69
CA VAL A 50 -5.71 19.40 -17.71
C VAL A 50 -5.64 18.68 -16.37
N PHE A 51 -4.45 18.56 -15.79
CA PHE A 51 -4.30 17.94 -14.45
C PHE A 51 -5.01 18.73 -13.36
N TYR A 52 -5.03 20.05 -13.46
CA TYR A 52 -5.78 20.90 -12.51
C TYR A 52 -7.28 20.61 -12.60
N VAL A 53 -7.85 20.50 -13.80
CA VAL A 53 -9.25 20.14 -13.98
C VAL A 53 -9.54 18.74 -13.41
N PHE A 54 -8.68 17.75 -13.69
CA PHE A 54 -8.81 16.42 -13.09
C PHE A 54 -8.71 16.45 -11.56
N SER A 55 -7.85 17.30 -11.00
CA SER A 55 -7.73 17.49 -9.55
C SER A 55 -9.02 18.02 -8.94
N LEU A 56 -9.65 19.01 -9.58
CA LEU A 56 -10.96 19.52 -9.14
C LEU A 56 -12.05 18.46 -9.17
N ILE A 57 -12.11 17.68 -10.25
CA ILE A 57 -13.08 16.58 -10.36
C ILE A 57 -12.82 15.54 -9.25
N TYR A 58 -11.57 15.16 -9.04
CA TYR A 58 -11.18 14.22 -7.98
C TYR A 58 -11.57 14.75 -6.59
N GLU A 59 -11.34 16.02 -6.30
CA GLU A 59 -11.74 16.66 -5.06
C GLU A 59 -13.26 16.56 -4.84
N GLN A 60 -14.07 16.84 -5.87
CA GLN A 60 -15.53 16.72 -5.78
C GLN A 60 -15.96 15.26 -5.54
N LEU A 61 -15.33 14.29 -6.19
CA LEU A 61 -15.60 12.87 -5.96
C LEU A 61 -15.27 12.44 -4.53
N VAL A 62 -14.15 12.91 -3.98
CA VAL A 62 -13.78 12.66 -2.58
C VAL A 62 -14.79 13.30 -1.62
N ASN A 63 -15.18 14.56 -1.86
CA ASN A 63 -16.16 15.27 -1.04
C ASN A 63 -17.53 14.58 -1.10
N LEU A 64 -17.97 14.13 -2.28
CA LEU A 64 -19.19 13.36 -2.44
C LEU A 64 -19.13 12.04 -1.66
N LYS A 65 -18.04 11.31 -1.76
CA LYS A 65 -17.84 10.08 -0.98
C LYS A 65 -17.92 10.35 0.54
N LEU A 66 -17.28 11.41 1.03
CA LEU A 66 -17.34 11.81 2.43
C LEU A 66 -18.77 12.21 2.85
N ALA A 67 -19.51 12.89 1.96
CA ALA A 67 -20.91 13.23 2.19
C ALA A 67 -21.78 11.96 2.29
N MET A 68 -21.55 10.97 1.43
CA MET A 68 -22.27 9.68 1.48
C MET A 68 -22.03 8.94 2.80
N TYR A 69 -20.81 9.01 3.36
CA TYR A 69 -20.53 8.49 4.71
C TYR A 69 -21.26 9.28 5.80
N ARG A 70 -21.36 10.62 5.67
CA ARG A 70 -22.09 11.46 6.62
C ARG A 70 -23.61 11.24 6.57
N TRP A 71 -24.15 10.98 5.39
CA TRP A 71 -25.57 10.69 5.17
C TRP A 71 -25.95 9.24 5.54
N GLY A 72 -24.96 8.41 5.96
CA GLY A 72 -25.22 7.03 6.37
C GLY A 72 -25.40 6.03 5.21
N TRP A 73 -25.15 6.44 3.97
CA TRP A 73 -25.19 5.52 2.82
C TRP A 73 -24.09 4.46 2.89
N PHE A 74 -22.94 4.82 3.44
CA PHE A 74 -21.87 3.87 3.79
C PHE A 74 -21.80 3.70 5.28
N LYS A 75 -21.86 2.45 5.75
CA LYS A 75 -21.68 2.13 7.17
C LYS A 75 -20.24 2.33 7.57
N LYS A 76 -20.03 3.08 8.65
CA LYS A 76 -18.76 3.11 9.37
C LYS A 76 -18.75 1.92 10.30
N GLU A 77 -17.69 1.14 10.25
CA GLU A 77 -17.46 0.07 11.22
C GLU A 77 -16.57 0.62 12.33
N GLU A 78 -17.09 0.59 13.56
CA GLU A 78 -16.36 1.01 14.74
C GLU A 78 -15.92 -0.24 15.50
N LEU A 79 -14.69 -0.22 15.96
CA LEU A 79 -14.13 -1.27 16.81
C LEU A 79 -14.14 -0.77 18.26
N PRO A 80 -14.44 -1.64 19.27
CA PRO A 80 -14.46 -1.26 20.67
C PRO A 80 -13.04 -1.14 21.27
N CYS A 81 -12.13 -0.46 20.53
CA CYS A 81 -10.74 -0.22 20.93
C CYS A 81 -10.19 1.02 20.26
N PHE A 82 -9.07 1.52 20.74
CA PHE A 82 -8.35 2.60 20.07
C PHE A 82 -7.73 2.10 18.76
N VAL A 83 -8.02 2.79 17.67
CA VAL A 83 -7.47 2.51 16.34
C VAL A 83 -6.60 3.66 15.89
N ILE A 84 -5.31 3.38 15.66
CA ILE A 84 -4.34 4.33 15.13
C ILE A 84 -4.07 3.97 13.67
N SER A 85 -4.34 4.89 12.75
CA SER A 85 -4.09 4.70 11.32
C SER A 85 -2.84 5.45 10.89
N LEU A 86 -1.85 4.73 10.38
CA LEU A 86 -0.64 5.31 9.79
C LEU A 86 -0.80 5.43 8.29
N GLY A 87 -0.86 6.64 7.80
CA GLY A 87 -0.98 6.97 6.38
C GLY A 87 0.12 7.90 5.90
N ASN A 88 0.21 8.11 4.59
CA ASN A 88 1.08 9.08 3.96
C ASN A 88 0.27 10.13 3.24
N VAL A 89 0.76 11.34 3.26
CA VAL A 89 0.28 12.44 2.42
C VAL A 89 0.98 12.41 1.05
N THR A 90 2.22 11.89 1.01
CA THR A 90 3.04 11.80 -0.20
C THR A 90 3.27 10.35 -0.63
N VAL A 91 3.53 10.15 -1.92
CA VAL A 91 3.93 8.85 -2.47
C VAL A 91 5.42 8.61 -2.20
N GLY A 92 5.78 7.43 -1.69
CA GLY A 92 7.17 7.03 -1.47
C GLY A 92 7.43 6.43 -0.09
N GLY A 93 8.70 6.13 0.17
CA GLY A 93 9.20 5.52 1.41
C GLY A 93 9.27 6.52 2.57
N THR A 94 8.14 6.96 3.10
CA THR A 94 8.05 7.99 4.14
C THR A 94 8.23 7.47 5.56
N GLY A 95 8.78 6.26 5.74
CA GLY A 95 9.09 5.71 7.06
C GLY A 95 7.88 5.15 7.83
N LYS A 96 6.75 4.81 7.16
CA LYS A 96 5.56 4.22 7.83
C LYS A 96 5.89 3.00 8.66
N THR A 97 6.64 2.06 8.10
CA THR A 97 6.96 0.79 8.77
C THR A 97 7.82 0.99 10.01
N PRO A 98 8.91 1.78 9.98
CA PRO A 98 9.64 2.14 11.20
C PRO A 98 8.79 2.86 12.24
N THR A 99 7.92 3.78 11.79
CA THR A 99 6.99 4.51 12.69
C THR A 99 6.01 3.54 13.35
N ALA A 100 5.44 2.59 12.59
CA ALA A 100 4.56 1.57 13.12
C ALA A 100 5.26 0.70 14.18
N GLN A 101 6.51 0.29 13.91
CA GLN A 101 7.31 -0.49 14.87
C GLN A 101 7.60 0.28 16.16
N HIS A 102 8.03 1.53 16.01
CA HIS A 102 8.35 2.36 17.18
C HIS A 102 7.11 2.62 18.04
N LEU A 103 6.00 2.99 17.41
CA LEU A 103 4.75 3.25 18.10
C LEU A 103 4.20 2.01 18.79
N ALA A 104 4.20 0.86 18.11
CA ALA A 104 3.73 -0.40 18.68
C ALA A 104 4.56 -0.81 19.93
N ARG A 105 5.90 -0.68 19.86
CA ARG A 105 6.78 -0.93 21.02
C ARG A 105 6.50 0.02 22.17
N ALA A 106 6.36 1.32 21.88
CA ALA A 106 6.11 2.32 22.91
C ALA A 106 4.79 2.07 23.63
N ILE A 107 3.71 1.78 22.88
CA ILE A 107 2.39 1.52 23.47
C ILE A 107 2.40 0.19 24.24
N HIS A 108 3.06 -0.84 23.71
CA HIS A 108 3.20 -2.13 24.40
C HIS A 108 4.01 -1.98 25.69
N ALA A 109 5.09 -1.23 25.69
CA ALA A 109 5.89 -0.92 26.89
C ALA A 109 5.11 -0.17 27.98
N MET A 110 4.05 0.55 27.61
CA MET A 110 3.13 1.20 28.55
C MET A 110 2.10 0.20 29.16
N GLY A 111 2.18 -1.10 28.80
CA GLY A 111 1.30 -2.14 29.31
C GLY A 111 0.00 -2.34 28.53
N TYR A 112 -0.18 -1.69 27.38
CA TYR A 112 -1.35 -1.88 26.56
C TYR A 112 -1.19 -3.10 25.62
N ARG A 113 -2.31 -3.81 25.39
CA ARG A 113 -2.38 -4.84 24.35
C ARG A 113 -2.40 -4.16 22.97
N VAL A 114 -1.49 -4.52 22.11
CA VAL A 114 -1.33 -3.93 20.78
C VAL A 114 -1.39 -5.01 19.73
N ALA A 115 -2.10 -4.79 18.64
CA ALA A 115 -2.03 -5.62 17.44
C ALA A 115 -1.82 -4.73 16.20
N ILE A 116 -1.05 -5.22 15.24
CA ILE A 116 -0.83 -4.54 13.96
C ILE A 116 -1.68 -5.19 12.88
N LEU A 117 -2.46 -4.37 12.17
CA LEU A 117 -3.26 -4.79 11.03
C LEU A 117 -2.65 -4.30 9.73
N ASN A 118 -2.16 -5.20 8.90
CA ASN A 118 -1.62 -4.89 7.58
C ASN A 118 -2.59 -5.40 6.48
N ARG A 119 -2.56 -4.78 5.29
CA ARG A 119 -3.41 -5.20 4.17
C ARG A 119 -2.93 -6.50 3.51
N GLY A 120 -1.69 -6.89 3.74
CA GLY A 120 -1.07 -7.99 3.01
C GLY A 120 -0.75 -7.61 1.57
N TYR A 121 -0.17 -6.41 1.35
CA TYR A 121 0.24 -6.01 0.01
C TYR A 121 1.29 -6.99 -0.54
N ARG A 122 1.07 -7.50 -1.75
CA ARG A 122 1.86 -8.56 -2.39
C ARG A 122 1.90 -9.90 -1.64
N ALA A 123 1.11 -10.08 -0.59
CA ALA A 123 0.97 -11.37 0.06
C ALA A 123 0.38 -12.41 -0.90
N LYS A 124 0.81 -13.65 -0.80
CA LYS A 124 0.14 -14.79 -1.46
C LYS A 124 -1.10 -15.27 -0.71
N TRP A 125 -1.25 -14.86 0.55
CA TRP A 125 -2.43 -15.15 1.35
C TRP A 125 -3.72 -14.64 0.69
N ARG A 126 -4.78 -15.47 0.71
CA ARG A 126 -6.08 -15.16 0.07
C ARG A 126 -7.27 -15.28 1.03
N GLY A 127 -7.04 -15.52 2.30
CA GLY A 127 -8.11 -15.61 3.30
C GLY A 127 -8.64 -14.25 3.78
N ALA A 128 -9.69 -14.28 4.59
CA ALA A 128 -10.26 -13.06 5.20
C ALA A 128 -9.32 -12.48 6.28
N VAL A 129 -8.71 -13.35 7.10
CA VAL A 129 -7.75 -12.99 8.15
C VAL A 129 -6.59 -13.97 8.12
N GLY A 130 -5.37 -13.44 8.07
CA GLY A 130 -4.14 -14.20 8.19
C GLY A 130 -3.35 -13.76 9.42
N ILE A 131 -2.89 -14.69 10.23
CA ILE A 131 -2.06 -14.42 11.40
C ILE A 131 -0.60 -14.58 10.96
N VAL A 132 0.12 -13.49 10.86
CA VAL A 132 1.57 -13.51 10.54
C VAL A 132 2.38 -13.83 11.78
N SER A 133 2.01 -13.24 12.91
CA SER A 133 2.53 -13.55 14.25
C SER A 133 1.41 -13.44 15.26
N ASP A 134 1.38 -14.33 16.22
CA ASP A 134 0.46 -14.28 17.36
C ASP A 134 1.04 -13.52 18.57
N GLY A 135 2.19 -12.87 18.39
CA GLY A 135 2.93 -12.22 19.49
C GLY A 135 3.90 -13.15 20.21
N HIS A 136 3.93 -14.45 19.88
CA HIS A 136 4.86 -15.44 20.47
C HIS A 136 5.66 -16.17 19.39
N ALA A 137 5.03 -16.44 18.25
CA ALA A 137 5.64 -17.16 17.15
C ALA A 137 5.22 -16.62 15.79
N LEU A 138 6.13 -16.68 14.82
CA LEU A 138 5.83 -16.45 13.40
C LEU A 138 5.02 -17.64 12.88
N LYS A 139 3.87 -17.37 12.25
CA LYS A 139 2.96 -18.36 11.68
C LYS A 139 3.00 -18.41 10.15
N MET A 140 3.59 -17.41 9.53
CA MET A 140 3.73 -17.29 8.06
C MET A 140 5.13 -16.88 7.68
N ASP A 141 5.56 -17.27 6.50
CA ASP A 141 6.77 -16.79 5.85
C ASP A 141 6.54 -15.45 5.10
N ALA A 142 7.62 -14.86 4.61
CA ALA A 142 7.57 -13.59 3.91
C ALA A 142 6.79 -13.67 2.59
N GLU A 143 6.83 -14.80 1.90
CA GLU A 143 6.15 -15.00 0.63
C GLU A 143 4.62 -15.06 0.81
N THR A 144 4.17 -15.72 1.87
CA THR A 144 2.75 -15.83 2.21
C THR A 144 2.19 -14.55 2.82
N ALA A 145 2.93 -13.94 3.76
CA ALA A 145 2.49 -12.75 4.50
C ALA A 145 2.68 -11.43 3.75
N GLY A 146 3.64 -11.40 2.83
CA GLY A 146 4.19 -10.18 2.23
C GLY A 146 5.31 -9.59 3.09
N ASP A 147 6.32 -9.01 2.42
CA ASP A 147 7.58 -8.57 3.05
C ASP A 147 7.35 -7.60 4.22
N GLU A 148 6.46 -6.63 4.07
CA GLU A 148 6.20 -5.62 5.09
C GLU A 148 5.61 -6.23 6.37
N ALA A 149 4.58 -7.07 6.23
CA ALA A 149 3.92 -7.69 7.37
C ALA A 149 4.84 -8.68 8.09
N PHE A 150 5.62 -9.45 7.32
CA PHE A 150 6.61 -10.37 7.87
C PHE A 150 7.73 -9.62 8.61
N MET A 151 8.24 -8.52 8.05
CA MET A 151 9.25 -7.68 8.69
C MET A 151 8.74 -7.08 10.01
N LEU A 152 7.49 -6.58 10.03
CA LEU A 152 6.86 -6.09 11.26
C LEU A 152 6.79 -7.19 12.30
N ALA A 153 6.30 -8.38 11.95
CA ALA A 153 6.20 -9.51 12.85
C ALA A 153 7.55 -9.97 13.41
N LYS A 154 8.59 -9.98 12.57
CA LYS A 154 9.95 -10.35 12.98
C LYS A 154 10.57 -9.37 13.98
N HIS A 155 10.26 -8.06 13.84
CA HIS A 155 10.84 -7.03 14.72
C HIS A 155 9.98 -6.74 15.96
N LEU A 156 8.80 -7.32 16.07
CA LEU A 156 7.86 -7.11 17.16
C LEU A 156 7.40 -8.45 17.73
N PRO A 157 8.29 -9.18 18.46
CA PRO A 157 7.97 -10.53 18.93
C PRO A 157 6.76 -10.59 19.86
N ASP A 158 6.51 -9.51 20.62
CA ASP A 158 5.43 -9.50 21.63
C ASP A 158 4.12 -8.86 21.11
N VAL A 159 4.05 -8.56 19.81
CA VAL A 159 2.93 -7.87 19.19
C VAL A 159 2.34 -8.75 18.08
N PRO A 160 1.06 -9.15 18.17
CA PRO A 160 0.37 -9.83 17.09
C PRO A 160 0.36 -8.98 15.81
N VAL A 161 0.66 -9.62 14.67
CA VAL A 161 0.60 -9.01 13.35
C VAL A 161 -0.33 -9.82 12.47
N LEU A 162 -1.37 -9.17 11.98
CA LEU A 162 -2.39 -9.79 11.16
C LEU A 162 -2.47 -9.12 9.78
N ILE A 163 -2.84 -9.93 8.79
CA ILE A 163 -3.09 -9.45 7.43
C ILE A 163 -4.54 -9.75 7.01
N GLY A 164 -5.10 -8.87 6.19
CA GLY A 164 -6.42 -9.11 5.61
C GLY A 164 -6.90 -7.94 4.75
N PRO A 165 -7.74 -8.21 3.73
CA PRO A 165 -8.26 -7.20 2.83
C PRO A 165 -9.23 -6.22 3.53
N HIS A 166 -10.00 -6.71 4.50
CA HIS A 166 -11.00 -5.96 5.25
C HIS A 166 -10.55 -5.74 6.69
N ARG A 167 -10.05 -4.54 6.98
CA ARG A 167 -9.48 -4.20 8.30
C ARG A 167 -10.44 -4.32 9.47
N ALA A 168 -11.72 -4.07 9.25
CA ALA A 168 -12.73 -4.22 10.30
C ALA A 168 -12.91 -5.70 10.70
N VAL A 169 -12.89 -6.63 9.73
CA VAL A 169 -12.94 -8.07 9.99
C VAL A 169 -11.67 -8.52 10.73
N THR A 170 -10.51 -8.10 10.22
CA THR A 170 -9.20 -8.43 10.84
C THR A 170 -9.09 -7.82 12.25
N GLY A 171 -9.62 -6.61 12.44
CA GLY A 171 -9.63 -5.94 13.74
C GLY A 171 -10.54 -6.61 14.77
N ARG A 172 -11.74 -7.03 14.37
CA ARG A 172 -12.62 -7.82 15.24
C ARG A 172 -11.95 -9.12 15.67
N TYR A 173 -11.37 -9.82 14.71
CA TYR A 173 -10.62 -11.04 15.00
C TYR A 173 -9.47 -10.78 15.99
N ALA A 174 -8.73 -9.69 15.82
CA ALA A 174 -7.65 -9.33 16.73
C ALA A 174 -8.15 -9.08 18.17
N ILE A 175 -9.29 -8.39 18.32
CA ILE A 175 -9.89 -8.10 19.64
C ILE A 175 -10.38 -9.38 20.34
N GLU A 176 -10.91 -10.33 19.57
CA GLU A 176 -11.43 -11.58 20.11
C GLU A 176 -10.35 -12.57 20.56
N HIS A 177 -9.15 -12.51 19.94
CA HIS A 177 -8.12 -13.53 20.14
C HIS A 177 -6.86 -13.03 20.82
N PHE A 178 -6.65 -11.71 20.90
CA PHE A 178 -5.47 -11.08 21.49
C PHE A 178 -5.84 -9.91 22.41
#